data_5e302583f2fd99c4f7522c1071e000c5
#
_entry.id   5e302583f2fd99c4f7522c1071e000c5
#
_cell.length_a   1.000
_cell.length_b   1.000
_cell.length_c   1.000
_cell.angle_alpha   90.00
_cell.angle_beta   90.00
_cell.angle_gamma   90.00
#
_symmetry.space_group_name_H-M   'P 1'
#
loop_
_entity.id
_entity.type
_entity.pdbx_description
1 polymer ?
#
loop_
_entity_poly.entity_id
_entity_poly.type
_entity_poly.pdbx_seq_one_letter_code
_entity_poly.pdbx_strand_id
1 'polypeptide(L)'
;MSFNTFGRLFRFTTWGESHGPALGAVVDGCPPGIALSEADIQPWLDKRRPGTSRFTTQRREPDTVRILSGVFEGRTTGTPISLMIENVDQRSKDYSDVAKAYRPGHADYAYDAKYGFRDFRGGGRSSARETAARVAAGAVARLVVPQVRVRAWVEAIGGDSIDPANFDDAQIDQNPFFCPDAAAAARWEILVDAARKSGSSLGAVIACEATGVPAGWGAPLYAKLDSELASACMSINAVKGIEIGDGFAAAALSGEANADPMRPGADGPEFLANHAGGIAGGIATGQPIRLRVAFKPTSSILTPVETISPTGEAATIATKGRHDPCVGIRGVPVVEAMVALVLADQALLHRGQCG
;
A
#
# COMPACT_ATOMS: atom_id res chain seq x y z
N MET A 1 15.15 15.39 11.81
CA MET A 1 14.81 13.97 12.05
C MET A 1 14.13 13.40 10.84
N SER A 2 14.44 12.17 10.46
CA SER A 2 13.68 11.46 9.41
C SER A 2 12.71 10.46 10.04
N PHE A 3 11.53 10.35 9.42
CA PHE A 3 10.47 9.45 9.87
C PHE A 3 10.48 8.19 9.01
N ASN A 4 11.23 7.17 9.42
CA ASN A 4 11.30 5.87 8.74
C ASN A 4 10.63 4.75 9.55
N THR A 5 10.02 5.11 10.67
CA THR A 5 9.29 4.21 11.58
C THR A 5 7.82 4.59 11.59
N PHE A 6 6.94 3.59 11.52
CA PHE A 6 5.50 3.73 11.65
C PHE A 6 4.97 2.76 12.71
N GLY A 7 3.83 3.11 13.36
CA GLY A 7 3.25 2.36 14.47
C GLY A 7 3.74 2.82 15.84
N ARG A 8 3.09 2.37 16.91
CA ARG A 8 3.39 2.74 18.30
C ARG A 8 3.87 1.56 19.13
N LEU A 9 3.03 0.54 19.34
CA LEU A 9 3.39 -0.71 20.00
C LEU A 9 3.86 -1.75 18.98
N PHE A 10 3.05 -2.04 17.97
CA PHE A 10 3.51 -2.78 16.79
C PHE A 10 4.05 -1.79 15.78
N ARG A 11 5.34 -1.65 15.73
CA ARG A 11 6.01 -0.67 14.89
C ARG A 11 7.01 -1.32 13.93
N PHE A 12 7.23 -0.68 12.81
CA PHE A 12 8.24 -1.14 11.86
C PHE A 12 9.04 0.04 11.30
N THR A 13 10.32 -0.21 11.07
CA THR A 13 11.24 0.73 10.42
C THR A 13 11.70 0.13 9.12
N THR A 14 11.51 0.83 7.99
CA THR A 14 12.02 0.38 6.70
C THR A 14 13.34 1.05 6.34
N TRP A 15 14.22 0.33 5.65
CA TRP A 15 15.54 0.78 5.22
C TRP A 15 15.87 0.28 3.82
N GLY A 16 16.92 0.85 3.22
CA GLY A 16 17.43 0.48 1.89
C GLY A 16 16.76 1.26 0.75
N GLU A 17 17.44 1.31 -0.38
CA GLU A 17 17.08 2.03 -1.60
C GLU A 17 16.85 1.06 -2.77
N SER A 18 16.15 1.53 -3.80
CA SER A 18 15.76 0.70 -4.95
C SER A 18 16.96 0.15 -5.75
N HIS A 19 18.09 0.82 -5.70
CA HIS A 19 19.35 0.45 -6.36
C HIS A 19 20.51 0.24 -5.39
N GLY A 20 20.23 0.16 -4.09
CA GLY A 20 21.16 -0.33 -3.07
C GLY A 20 21.27 -1.87 -3.11
N PRO A 21 22.17 -2.46 -2.32
CA PRO A 21 22.36 -3.92 -2.29
C PRO A 21 21.13 -4.69 -1.80
N ALA A 22 20.40 -4.13 -0.85
CA ALA A 22 19.24 -4.73 -0.26
C ALA A 22 18.28 -3.65 0.28
N LEU A 23 17.08 -4.09 0.64
CA LEU A 23 16.13 -3.35 1.44
C LEU A 23 15.52 -4.27 2.50
N GLY A 24 14.88 -3.70 3.51
CA GLY A 24 14.26 -4.51 4.54
C GLY A 24 13.45 -3.71 5.52
N ALA A 25 12.98 -4.41 6.54
CA ALA A 25 12.28 -3.85 7.67
C ALA A 25 12.80 -4.43 8.99
N VAL A 26 12.73 -3.63 10.04
CA VAL A 26 12.80 -4.12 11.41
C VAL A 26 11.42 -3.95 12.02
N VAL A 27 10.80 -5.06 12.41
CA VAL A 27 9.51 -5.08 13.13
C VAL A 27 9.79 -5.21 14.62
N ASP A 28 9.23 -4.30 15.41
CA ASP A 28 9.37 -4.30 16.86
C ASP A 28 7.98 -4.30 17.52
N GLY A 29 7.87 -4.88 18.72
CA GLY A 29 6.61 -5.03 19.44
C GLY A 29 5.74 -6.22 18.99
N CYS A 30 6.26 -7.12 18.16
CA CYS A 30 5.58 -8.37 17.86
C CYS A 30 5.53 -9.25 19.12
N PRO A 31 4.35 -9.74 19.57
CA PRO A 31 4.26 -10.62 20.73
C PRO A 31 5.10 -11.91 20.57
N PRO A 32 5.68 -12.46 21.65
CA PRO A 32 6.42 -13.70 21.60
C PRO A 32 5.51 -14.91 21.38
N GLY A 33 6.09 -16.02 20.89
CA GLY A 33 5.43 -17.31 20.76
C GLY A 33 4.59 -17.52 19.50
N ILE A 34 4.49 -16.52 18.61
CA ILE A 34 3.80 -16.64 17.33
C ILE A 34 4.68 -17.48 16.38
N ALA A 35 4.08 -18.48 15.73
CA ALA A 35 4.77 -19.25 14.68
C ALA A 35 5.11 -18.31 13.50
N LEU A 36 6.38 -18.31 13.08
CA LEU A 36 6.86 -17.45 12.00
C LEU A 36 8.08 -18.07 11.31
N SER A 37 8.00 -18.12 9.99
CA SER A 37 9.08 -18.49 9.09
C SER A 37 9.03 -17.62 7.83
N GLU A 38 10.03 -17.69 6.97
CA GLU A 38 10.01 -17.04 5.65
C GLU A 38 8.84 -17.50 4.78
N ALA A 39 8.38 -18.75 4.93
CA ALA A 39 7.26 -19.30 4.20
C ALA A 39 5.92 -18.61 4.52
N ASP A 40 5.79 -18.01 5.71
CA ASP A 40 4.60 -17.24 6.10
C ASP A 40 4.57 -15.85 5.48
N ILE A 41 5.74 -15.33 5.09
CA ILE A 41 5.92 -13.98 4.52
C ILE A 41 5.95 -14.01 2.98
N GLN A 42 6.62 -14.99 2.39
CA GLN A 42 6.94 -15.05 0.97
C GLN A 42 5.69 -14.97 0.06
N PRO A 43 4.55 -15.62 0.33
CA PRO A 43 3.36 -15.54 -0.53
C PRO A 43 2.84 -14.11 -0.72
N TRP A 44 2.96 -13.26 0.29
CA TRP A 44 2.56 -11.84 0.23
C TRP A 44 3.51 -11.03 -0.65
N LEU A 45 4.81 -11.31 -0.56
CA LEU A 45 5.81 -10.71 -1.43
C LEU A 45 5.65 -11.15 -2.89
N ASP A 46 5.29 -12.41 -3.13
CA ASP A 46 5.04 -12.95 -4.46
C ASP A 46 3.88 -12.24 -5.16
N LYS A 47 2.83 -11.87 -4.44
CA LYS A 47 1.73 -11.04 -4.95
C LYS A 47 2.20 -9.63 -5.36
N ARG A 48 3.15 -9.05 -4.61
CA ARG A 48 3.63 -7.68 -4.83
C ARG A 48 4.76 -7.59 -5.85
N ARG A 49 5.60 -8.61 -5.99
CA ARG A 49 6.86 -8.55 -6.75
C ARG A 49 6.67 -8.01 -8.17
N PRO A 50 7.70 -7.35 -8.74
CA PRO A 50 7.66 -6.88 -10.13
C PRO A 50 7.74 -8.02 -11.13
N GLY A 51 7.28 -7.78 -12.37
CA GLY A 51 7.43 -8.75 -13.46
C GLY A 51 6.45 -9.93 -13.41
N THR A 52 5.36 -9.83 -12.67
CA THR A 52 4.32 -10.86 -12.57
C THR A 52 3.44 -10.93 -13.83
N SER A 53 3.35 -9.84 -14.59
CA SER A 53 2.57 -9.77 -15.83
C SER A 53 3.16 -8.77 -16.82
N ARG A 54 2.66 -8.78 -18.08
CA ARG A 54 3.01 -7.78 -19.10
C ARG A 54 2.51 -6.35 -18.78
N PHE A 55 1.62 -6.22 -17.80
CA PHE A 55 1.02 -4.95 -17.36
C PHE A 55 1.76 -4.32 -16.18
N THR A 56 2.80 -4.97 -15.68
CA THR A 56 3.70 -4.46 -14.64
C THR A 56 5.09 -4.21 -15.19
N THR A 57 5.96 -3.60 -14.39
CA THR A 57 7.35 -3.35 -14.77
C THR A 57 8.08 -4.63 -15.21
N GLN A 58 8.99 -4.49 -16.16
CA GLN A 58 9.83 -5.60 -16.66
C GLN A 58 11.01 -5.94 -15.72
N ARG A 59 11.19 -5.22 -14.61
CA ARG A 59 12.17 -5.58 -13.58
C ARG A 59 11.80 -6.94 -12.99
N ARG A 60 12.78 -7.81 -12.79
CA ARG A 60 12.58 -9.15 -12.25
C ARG A 60 13.31 -9.28 -10.92
N GLU A 61 12.55 -9.25 -9.84
CA GLU A 61 13.06 -9.46 -8.49
C GLU A 61 12.31 -10.65 -7.88
N PRO A 62 13.00 -11.63 -7.32
CA PRO A 62 12.36 -12.75 -6.64
C PRO A 62 11.70 -12.31 -5.33
N ASP A 63 12.15 -11.17 -4.76
CA ASP A 63 11.74 -10.65 -3.46
C ASP A 63 11.85 -11.70 -2.34
N THR A 64 12.87 -12.57 -2.42
CA THR A 64 13.12 -13.59 -1.42
C THR A 64 13.44 -12.93 -0.08
N VAL A 65 12.62 -13.17 0.92
CA VAL A 65 12.81 -12.64 2.26
C VAL A 65 13.73 -13.55 3.08
N ARG A 66 14.52 -12.94 3.95
CA ARG A 66 15.30 -13.63 4.99
C ARG A 66 14.97 -13.00 6.35
N ILE A 67 14.73 -13.84 7.33
CA ILE A 67 14.59 -13.43 8.74
C ILE A 67 15.99 -13.51 9.38
N LEU A 68 16.48 -12.39 9.89
CA LEU A 68 17.84 -12.30 10.45
C LEU A 68 17.86 -12.27 11.99
N SER A 69 16.73 -11.99 12.63
CA SER A 69 16.58 -11.95 14.09
C SER A 69 15.12 -12.03 14.53
N GLY A 70 14.89 -12.19 15.82
CA GLY A 70 13.56 -12.14 16.44
C GLY A 70 12.76 -13.44 16.33
N VAL A 71 13.36 -14.50 15.81
CA VAL A 71 12.73 -15.85 15.72
C VAL A 71 13.70 -16.90 16.24
N PHE A 72 13.21 -17.81 17.08
CA PHE A 72 13.92 -18.97 17.60
C PHE A 72 13.01 -20.20 17.55
N GLU A 73 13.50 -21.29 17.00
CA GLU A 73 12.74 -22.56 16.82
C GLU A 73 11.37 -22.33 16.13
N GLY A 74 11.34 -21.46 15.11
CA GLY A 74 10.12 -21.14 14.35
C GLY A 74 9.07 -20.32 15.09
N ARG A 75 9.46 -19.64 16.19
CA ARG A 75 8.56 -18.78 16.98
C ARG A 75 9.19 -17.42 17.23
N THR A 76 8.36 -16.38 17.24
CA THR A 76 8.77 -15.02 17.63
C THR A 76 9.25 -15.00 19.09
N THR A 77 10.29 -14.21 19.35
CA THR A 77 10.91 -14.11 20.70
C THR A 77 10.44 -12.89 21.48
N GLY A 78 9.68 -11.97 20.86
CA GLY A 78 9.35 -10.65 21.44
C GLY A 78 10.44 -9.62 21.26
N THR A 79 11.57 -9.96 20.65
CA THR A 79 12.65 -9.04 20.29
C THR A 79 12.50 -8.59 18.82
N PRO A 80 13.22 -7.55 18.36
CA PRO A 80 13.08 -7.05 17.01
C PRO A 80 13.30 -8.10 15.92
N ILE A 81 12.34 -8.21 15.00
CA ILE A 81 12.39 -9.10 13.84
C ILE A 81 13.00 -8.32 12.67
N SER A 82 14.20 -8.70 12.24
CA SER A 82 14.85 -8.09 11.08
C SER A 82 14.57 -8.90 9.82
N LEU A 83 14.00 -8.24 8.82
CA LEU A 83 13.64 -8.79 7.52
C LEU A 83 14.52 -8.15 6.44
N MET A 84 15.13 -8.95 5.58
CA MET A 84 15.99 -8.49 4.50
C MET A 84 15.56 -9.09 3.16
N ILE A 85 15.61 -8.26 2.10
CA ILE A 85 15.30 -8.63 0.72
C ILE A 85 16.41 -8.06 -0.16
N GLU A 86 17.15 -8.90 -0.86
CA GLU A 86 18.24 -8.49 -1.76
C GLU A 86 17.69 -7.86 -3.05
N ASN A 87 18.42 -6.91 -3.62
CA ASN A 87 18.16 -6.36 -4.95
C ASN A 87 19.07 -7.08 -5.96
N VAL A 88 18.47 -7.84 -6.87
CA VAL A 88 19.25 -8.68 -7.83
C VAL A 88 19.19 -8.16 -9.27
N ASP A 89 18.17 -7.39 -9.67
CA ASP A 89 17.99 -6.87 -11.04
C ASP A 89 17.97 -5.32 -11.07
N GLN A 90 18.97 -4.70 -10.46
CA GLN A 90 19.17 -3.25 -10.53
C GLN A 90 20.00 -2.88 -11.78
N ARG A 91 19.60 -1.80 -12.49
CA ARG A 91 20.31 -1.30 -13.69
C ARG A 91 20.54 0.20 -13.57
N SER A 92 21.62 0.59 -12.90
CA SER A 92 21.94 1.99 -12.62
C SER A 92 22.21 2.83 -13.88
N LYS A 93 22.59 2.22 -15.00
CA LYS A 93 22.85 2.91 -16.28
C LYS A 93 21.61 3.54 -16.91
N ASP A 94 20.40 3.07 -16.56
CA ASP A 94 19.13 3.56 -17.14
C ASP A 94 18.73 4.95 -16.63
N TYR A 95 19.50 5.54 -15.68
CA TYR A 95 19.12 6.79 -14.98
C TYR A 95 20.02 7.99 -15.27
N SER A 96 20.86 7.95 -16.32
CA SER A 96 21.76 9.05 -16.69
C SER A 96 21.01 10.38 -16.98
N ASP A 97 19.83 10.30 -17.60
CA ASP A 97 19.02 11.48 -17.95
C ASP A 97 18.35 12.08 -16.70
N VAL A 98 17.99 11.23 -15.71
CA VAL A 98 17.42 11.65 -14.42
C VAL A 98 18.45 12.39 -13.55
N ALA A 99 19.74 12.17 -13.76
CA ALA A 99 20.80 12.95 -13.12
C ALA A 99 20.84 14.41 -13.59
N LYS A 100 20.43 14.66 -14.84
CA LYS A 100 20.55 15.97 -15.52
C LYS A 100 19.29 16.83 -15.46
N ALA A 101 18.12 16.22 -15.23
CA ALA A 101 16.83 16.92 -15.19
C ALA A 101 15.89 16.25 -14.19
N TYR A 102 15.05 17.04 -13.54
CA TYR A 102 14.05 16.53 -12.60
C TYR A 102 12.86 15.93 -13.35
N ARG A 103 12.36 14.78 -12.88
CA ARG A 103 11.11 14.20 -13.40
C ARG A 103 9.91 14.97 -12.83
N PRO A 104 9.06 15.60 -13.66
CA PRO A 104 7.84 16.24 -13.17
C PRO A 104 6.93 15.29 -12.42
N GLY A 105 6.40 15.72 -11.28
CA GLY A 105 5.55 14.90 -10.44
C GLY A 105 6.26 13.74 -9.70
N HIS A 106 7.60 13.64 -9.80
CA HIS A 106 8.43 12.73 -8.99
C HIS A 106 9.06 13.49 -7.81
N ALA A 107 9.69 12.77 -6.88
CA ALA A 107 10.30 13.36 -5.70
C ALA A 107 11.69 13.98 -5.93
N ASP A 108 12.20 13.99 -7.16
CA ASP A 108 13.59 14.38 -7.49
C ASP A 108 13.94 15.78 -6.96
N TYR A 109 13.17 16.80 -7.34
CA TYR A 109 13.36 18.17 -6.87
C TYR A 109 13.20 18.29 -5.35
N ALA A 110 12.17 17.65 -4.79
CA ALA A 110 11.88 17.74 -3.36
C ALA A 110 12.99 17.11 -2.49
N TYR A 111 13.65 16.06 -2.98
CA TYR A 111 14.79 15.45 -2.29
C TYR A 111 16.02 16.35 -2.33
N ASP A 112 16.36 16.96 -3.47
CA ASP A 112 17.47 17.91 -3.55
C ASP A 112 17.21 19.15 -2.69
N ALA A 113 15.99 19.69 -2.73
CA ALA A 113 15.61 20.84 -1.91
C ALA A 113 15.67 20.54 -0.39
N LYS A 114 15.34 19.31 0.02
CA LYS A 114 15.33 18.92 1.43
C LYS A 114 16.68 18.50 1.95
N TYR A 115 17.43 17.67 1.20
CA TYR A 115 18.64 17.03 1.67
C TYR A 115 19.93 17.60 1.06
N GLY A 116 19.82 18.50 0.08
CA GLY A 116 20.96 19.12 -0.61
C GLY A 116 21.56 18.26 -1.73
N PHE A 117 21.25 16.98 -1.77
CA PHE A 117 21.62 16.03 -2.82
C PHE A 117 20.71 14.81 -2.82
N ARG A 118 20.70 14.04 -3.90
CA ARG A 118 19.94 12.79 -4.01
C ARG A 118 20.73 11.68 -4.70
N ASP A 119 20.41 10.45 -4.39
CA ASP A 119 20.74 9.32 -5.27
C ASP A 119 19.70 9.29 -6.41
N PHE A 120 20.14 9.68 -7.62
CA PHE A 120 19.26 9.72 -8.80
C PHE A 120 18.93 8.33 -9.35
N ARG A 121 19.62 7.26 -8.91
CA ARG A 121 19.39 5.90 -9.38
C ARG A 121 18.06 5.37 -8.87
N GLY A 122 17.07 5.23 -9.76
CA GLY A 122 15.77 4.66 -9.47
C GLY A 122 14.87 5.40 -8.48
N GLY A 123 15.31 6.57 -7.95
CA GLY A 123 14.56 7.38 -7.00
C GLY A 123 14.72 6.98 -5.53
N GLY A 124 15.70 6.14 -5.19
CA GLY A 124 16.06 5.81 -3.80
C GLY A 124 14.85 5.34 -2.96
N ARG A 125 14.62 5.99 -1.83
CA ARG A 125 13.49 5.74 -0.92
C ARG A 125 12.11 6.14 -1.48
N SER A 126 12.04 7.02 -2.48
CA SER A 126 10.78 7.39 -3.12
C SER A 126 10.29 6.36 -4.15
N SER A 127 11.08 5.34 -4.43
CA SER A 127 10.72 4.26 -5.35
C SER A 127 9.70 3.30 -4.75
N ALA A 128 8.73 2.84 -5.56
CA ALA A 128 7.79 1.78 -5.17
C ALA A 128 8.47 0.45 -4.77
N ARG A 129 9.77 0.29 -5.03
CA ARG A 129 10.57 -0.86 -4.57
C ARG A 129 10.57 -1.00 -3.04
N GLU A 130 10.59 0.12 -2.32
CA GLU A 130 10.57 0.18 -0.86
C GLU A 130 9.35 -0.56 -0.27
N THR A 131 8.23 -0.60 -0.97
CA THR A 131 7.01 -1.24 -0.48
C THR A 131 7.13 -2.76 -0.27
N ALA A 132 8.17 -3.42 -0.79
CA ALA A 132 8.45 -4.82 -0.47
C ALA A 132 8.72 -5.01 1.04
N ALA A 133 9.45 -4.08 1.66
CA ALA A 133 9.71 -4.10 3.10
C ALA A 133 8.41 -3.94 3.91
N ARG A 134 7.47 -3.10 3.44
CA ARG A 134 6.15 -2.92 4.08
C ARG A 134 5.30 -4.19 3.99
N VAL A 135 5.30 -4.84 2.82
CA VAL A 135 4.54 -6.09 2.63
C VAL A 135 5.11 -7.20 3.50
N ALA A 136 6.43 -7.30 3.63
CA ALA A 136 7.07 -8.26 4.53
C ALA A 136 6.69 -8.01 6.00
N ALA A 137 6.72 -6.74 6.46
CA ALA A 137 6.27 -6.37 7.81
C ALA A 137 4.77 -6.60 8.01
N GLY A 138 3.94 -6.33 6.99
CA GLY A 138 2.50 -6.57 6.99
C GLY A 138 2.13 -8.06 7.12
N ALA A 139 2.95 -8.95 6.53
CA ALA A 139 2.77 -10.38 6.71
C ALA A 139 2.94 -10.80 8.18
N VAL A 140 3.92 -10.25 8.89
CA VAL A 140 4.09 -10.45 10.34
C VAL A 140 2.90 -9.87 11.12
N ALA A 141 2.41 -8.69 10.76
CA ALA A 141 1.27 -8.06 11.41
C ALA A 141 -0.01 -8.91 11.35
N ARG A 142 -0.25 -9.58 10.22
CA ARG A 142 -1.41 -10.49 10.04
C ARG A 142 -1.41 -11.64 11.04
N LEU A 143 -0.25 -12.13 11.46
CA LEU A 143 -0.12 -13.20 12.44
C LEU A 143 -0.43 -12.73 13.87
N VAL A 144 -0.36 -11.42 14.13
CA VAL A 144 -0.73 -10.84 15.44
C VAL A 144 -2.25 -10.73 15.60
N VAL A 145 -2.97 -10.59 14.48
CA VAL A 145 -4.43 -10.43 14.43
C VAL A 145 -5.06 -11.47 13.47
N PRO A 146 -4.91 -12.77 13.73
CA PRO A 146 -5.28 -13.83 12.79
C PRO A 146 -6.79 -13.90 12.49
N GLN A 147 -7.63 -13.32 13.34
CA GLN A 147 -9.08 -13.22 13.13
C GLN A 147 -9.45 -12.13 12.11
N VAL A 148 -8.52 -11.21 11.79
CA VAL A 148 -8.77 -10.12 10.85
C VAL A 148 -8.39 -10.55 9.44
N ARG A 149 -9.34 -10.49 8.51
CA ARG A 149 -9.10 -10.65 7.07
C ARG A 149 -9.04 -9.27 6.42
N VAL A 150 -7.94 -8.93 5.80
CA VAL A 150 -7.79 -7.73 4.97
C VAL A 150 -7.73 -8.14 3.51
N ARG A 151 -8.62 -7.61 2.70
CA ARG A 151 -8.74 -7.88 1.27
C ARG A 151 -8.81 -6.57 0.50
N ALA A 152 -7.98 -6.43 -0.52
CA ALA A 152 -8.02 -5.27 -1.42
C ALA A 152 -8.11 -5.71 -2.88
N TRP A 153 -8.64 -4.83 -3.71
CA TRP A 153 -8.79 -5.03 -5.15
C TRP A 153 -8.69 -3.70 -5.89
N VAL A 154 -8.41 -3.75 -7.18
CA VAL A 154 -8.49 -2.58 -8.03
C VAL A 154 -9.95 -2.33 -8.38
N GLU A 155 -10.46 -1.14 -8.03
CA GLU A 155 -11.81 -0.69 -8.31
C GLU A 155 -11.89 0.09 -9.63
N ALA A 156 -10.83 0.83 -9.97
CA ALA A 156 -10.78 1.59 -11.23
C ALA A 156 -9.35 1.75 -11.76
N ILE A 157 -9.20 1.80 -13.07
CA ILE A 157 -7.96 2.17 -13.78
C ILE A 157 -8.28 3.24 -14.82
N GLY A 158 -7.56 4.38 -14.79
CA GLY A 158 -7.67 5.43 -15.81
C GLY A 158 -9.07 6.03 -15.94
N GLY A 159 -9.91 5.93 -14.89
CA GLY A 159 -11.29 6.41 -14.89
C GLY A 159 -12.33 5.37 -15.33
N ASP A 160 -11.92 4.18 -15.81
CA ASP A 160 -12.82 3.05 -16.04
C ASP A 160 -12.94 2.22 -14.76
N SER A 161 -14.16 2.03 -14.26
CA SER A 161 -14.45 1.34 -12.99
C SER A 161 -15.07 -0.03 -13.22
N ILE A 162 -15.00 -0.88 -12.21
CA ILE A 162 -15.79 -2.12 -12.14
C ILE A 162 -17.27 -1.78 -12.07
N ASP A 163 -18.11 -2.74 -12.46
CA ASP A 163 -19.53 -2.73 -12.11
C ASP A 163 -19.68 -3.50 -10.78
N PRO A 164 -20.17 -2.85 -9.71
CA PRO A 164 -20.40 -3.54 -8.43
C PRO A 164 -21.33 -4.76 -8.52
N ALA A 165 -22.20 -4.81 -9.52
CA ALA A 165 -23.09 -5.96 -9.74
C ALA A 165 -22.32 -7.21 -10.24
N ASN A 166 -21.13 -7.03 -10.81
CA ASN A 166 -20.26 -8.11 -11.29
C ASN A 166 -19.16 -8.50 -10.29
N PHE A 167 -19.26 -8.03 -9.03
CA PHE A 167 -18.24 -8.31 -8.04
C PHE A 167 -18.17 -9.79 -7.67
N ASP A 168 -17.02 -10.42 -7.90
CA ASP A 168 -16.69 -11.78 -7.50
C ASP A 168 -15.32 -11.81 -6.82
N ASP A 169 -15.28 -12.05 -5.48
CA ASP A 169 -14.04 -12.13 -4.70
C ASP A 169 -13.06 -13.19 -5.26
N ALA A 170 -13.56 -14.28 -5.84
CA ALA A 170 -12.72 -15.33 -6.41
C ALA A 170 -11.94 -14.86 -7.65
N GLN A 171 -12.42 -13.86 -8.38
CA GLN A 171 -11.77 -13.31 -9.57
C GLN A 171 -10.55 -12.46 -9.25
N ILE A 172 -10.46 -11.87 -8.04
CA ILE A 172 -9.39 -10.93 -7.69
C ILE A 172 -7.99 -11.52 -7.90
N ASP A 173 -7.76 -12.76 -7.50
CA ASP A 173 -6.46 -13.42 -7.65
C ASP A 173 -6.30 -14.18 -8.99
N GLN A 174 -7.32 -14.17 -9.87
CA GLN A 174 -7.33 -14.93 -11.14
C GLN A 174 -6.91 -14.10 -12.36
N ASN A 175 -6.70 -12.79 -12.19
CA ASN A 175 -6.30 -11.89 -13.27
C ASN A 175 -5.16 -10.97 -12.84
N PRO A 176 -4.40 -10.40 -13.79
CA PRO A 176 -3.21 -9.61 -13.47
C PRO A 176 -3.50 -8.23 -12.84
N PHE A 177 -4.76 -7.85 -12.70
CA PHE A 177 -5.18 -6.55 -12.19
C PHE A 177 -5.69 -6.60 -10.76
N PHE A 178 -5.81 -7.77 -10.14
CA PHE A 178 -6.55 -7.93 -8.87
C PHE A 178 -7.97 -7.36 -8.98
N CYS A 179 -8.65 -7.64 -10.08
CA CYS A 179 -9.97 -7.12 -10.41
C CYS A 179 -11.05 -8.14 -10.06
N PRO A 180 -12.10 -7.76 -9.30
CA PRO A 180 -13.23 -8.64 -8.99
C PRO A 180 -14.24 -8.78 -10.14
N ASP A 181 -14.12 -7.96 -11.20
CA ASP A 181 -15.01 -7.95 -12.37
C ASP A 181 -14.23 -8.40 -13.62
N ALA A 182 -14.52 -9.59 -14.11
CA ALA A 182 -13.84 -10.15 -15.27
C ALA A 182 -14.04 -9.31 -16.55
N ALA A 183 -15.19 -8.64 -16.70
CA ALA A 183 -15.46 -7.77 -17.85
C ALA A 183 -14.62 -6.48 -17.76
N ALA A 184 -14.48 -5.90 -16.58
CA ALA A 184 -13.59 -4.75 -16.35
C ALA A 184 -12.13 -5.14 -16.58
N ALA A 185 -11.69 -6.31 -16.09
CA ALA A 185 -10.33 -6.81 -16.31
C ALA A 185 -9.99 -6.89 -17.81
N ALA A 186 -10.92 -7.39 -18.62
CA ALA A 186 -10.75 -7.48 -20.09
C ALA A 186 -10.64 -6.08 -20.75
N ARG A 187 -11.40 -5.09 -20.30
CA ARG A 187 -11.29 -3.70 -20.78
C ARG A 187 -9.95 -3.07 -20.36
N TRP A 188 -9.50 -3.34 -19.13
CA TRP A 188 -8.24 -2.81 -18.61
C TRP A 188 -7.01 -3.40 -19.30
N GLU A 189 -7.07 -4.62 -19.81
CA GLU A 189 -6.01 -5.15 -20.67
C GLU A 189 -5.75 -4.26 -21.89
N ILE A 190 -6.82 -3.82 -22.55
CA ILE A 190 -6.75 -2.93 -23.72
C ILE A 190 -6.24 -1.54 -23.29
N LEU A 191 -6.82 -0.99 -22.23
CA LEU A 191 -6.54 0.35 -21.74
C LEU A 191 -5.08 0.51 -21.28
N VAL A 192 -4.57 -0.41 -20.48
CA VAL A 192 -3.20 -0.38 -19.94
C VAL A 192 -2.17 -0.67 -21.05
N ASP A 193 -2.49 -1.56 -21.99
CA ASP A 193 -1.62 -1.83 -23.15
C ASP A 193 -1.53 -0.61 -24.09
N ALA A 194 -2.63 0.10 -24.30
CA ALA A 194 -2.64 1.35 -25.06
C ALA A 194 -1.77 2.43 -24.39
N ALA A 195 -1.89 2.62 -23.08
CA ALA A 195 -1.05 3.55 -22.32
C ALA A 195 0.44 3.15 -22.41
N ARG A 196 0.75 1.87 -22.25
CA ARG A 196 2.12 1.35 -22.39
C ARG A 196 2.70 1.61 -23.77
N LYS A 197 1.93 1.37 -24.84
CA LYS A 197 2.36 1.58 -26.25
C LYS A 197 2.56 3.08 -26.56
N SER A 198 1.74 3.96 -25.99
CA SER A 198 1.91 5.42 -26.16
C SER A 198 3.03 6.00 -25.31
N GLY A 199 3.68 5.21 -24.46
CA GLY A 199 4.72 5.68 -23.54
C GLY A 199 4.20 6.47 -22.36
N SER A 200 2.90 6.34 -22.03
CA SER A 200 2.21 7.00 -20.94
C SER A 200 1.95 6.05 -19.77
N SER A 201 1.20 6.51 -18.77
CA SER A 201 0.82 5.74 -17.58
C SER A 201 -0.58 6.10 -17.11
N LEU A 202 -1.18 5.23 -16.30
CA LEU A 202 -2.52 5.39 -15.75
C LEU A 202 -2.49 5.35 -14.22
N GLY A 203 -3.41 6.08 -13.61
CA GLY A 203 -3.72 5.96 -12.19
C GLY A 203 -4.72 4.84 -11.92
N ALA A 204 -4.94 4.56 -10.64
CA ALA A 204 -5.92 3.56 -10.20
C ALA A 204 -6.57 3.97 -8.88
N VAL A 205 -7.74 3.43 -8.61
CA VAL A 205 -8.37 3.41 -7.29
C VAL A 205 -8.34 1.97 -6.78
N ILE A 206 -7.85 1.79 -5.55
CA ILE A 206 -7.86 0.52 -4.85
C ILE A 206 -8.89 0.60 -3.74
N ALA A 207 -9.84 -0.31 -3.73
CA ALA A 207 -10.72 -0.53 -2.60
C ALA A 207 -10.13 -1.60 -1.66
N CYS A 208 -10.39 -1.45 -0.37
CA CYS A 208 -9.94 -2.40 0.65
C CYS A 208 -11.01 -2.57 1.72
N GLU A 209 -11.23 -3.81 2.11
CA GLU A 209 -12.11 -4.18 3.20
C GLU A 209 -11.35 -4.99 4.26
N ALA A 210 -11.54 -4.64 5.54
CA ALA A 210 -11.04 -5.44 6.65
C ALA A 210 -12.23 -5.96 7.47
N THR A 211 -12.36 -7.29 7.58
CA THR A 211 -13.40 -7.97 8.35
C THR A 211 -12.81 -8.67 9.57
N GLY A 212 -13.65 -8.98 10.57
CA GLY A 212 -13.21 -9.61 11.81
C GLY A 212 -12.50 -8.66 12.78
N VAL A 213 -12.58 -7.36 12.54
CA VAL A 213 -12.08 -6.32 13.47
C VAL A 213 -13.11 -6.17 14.60
N PRO A 214 -12.74 -6.43 15.86
CA PRO A 214 -13.67 -6.25 16.98
C PRO A 214 -14.09 -4.80 17.16
N ALA A 215 -15.30 -4.58 17.64
CA ALA A 215 -15.69 -3.27 18.14
C ALA A 215 -14.77 -2.82 19.28
N GLY A 216 -14.44 -1.53 19.29
CA GLY A 216 -13.62 -0.93 20.35
C GLY A 216 -12.15 -0.68 19.98
N TRP A 217 -11.63 -1.22 18.88
CA TRP A 217 -10.27 -0.86 18.43
C TRP A 217 -10.22 0.55 17.89
N GLY A 218 -9.21 1.30 18.26
CA GLY A 218 -9.06 2.71 17.92
C GLY A 218 -9.13 3.61 19.14
N ALA A 219 -9.14 4.91 18.92
CA ALA A 219 -9.22 5.90 19.97
C ALA A 219 -9.95 7.15 19.48
N PRO A 220 -10.56 7.95 20.36
CA PRO A 220 -11.10 9.25 19.98
C PRO A 220 -9.97 10.26 19.74
N LEU A 221 -10.25 11.33 19.01
CA LEU A 221 -9.42 12.51 18.76
C LEU A 221 -8.13 12.18 17.97
N TYR A 222 -6.95 12.20 18.60
CA TYR A 222 -5.65 12.25 17.91
C TYR A 222 -5.14 10.91 17.38
N ALA A 223 -5.71 9.80 17.80
CA ALA A 223 -5.34 8.45 17.36
C ALA A 223 -6.53 7.69 16.79
N LYS A 224 -7.44 8.41 16.16
CA LYS A 224 -8.59 7.82 15.47
C LYS A 224 -8.14 6.75 14.49
N LEU A 225 -8.85 5.63 14.46
CA LEU A 225 -8.54 4.53 13.55
C LEU A 225 -8.57 4.96 12.08
N ASP A 226 -9.53 5.79 11.68
CA ASP A 226 -9.60 6.38 10.34
C ASP A 226 -8.37 7.23 10.01
N SER A 227 -7.89 8.05 10.97
CA SER A 227 -6.69 8.87 10.81
C SER A 227 -5.42 8.04 10.70
N GLU A 228 -5.28 6.97 11.48
CA GLU A 228 -4.13 6.07 11.42
C GLU A 228 -4.10 5.30 10.09
N LEU A 229 -5.26 4.80 9.63
CA LEU A 229 -5.40 4.17 8.33
C LEU A 229 -5.09 5.15 7.19
N ALA A 230 -5.58 6.39 7.30
CA ALA A 230 -5.30 7.43 6.32
C ALA A 230 -3.80 7.77 6.27
N SER A 231 -3.17 7.96 7.41
CA SER A 231 -1.72 8.23 7.52
C SER A 231 -0.90 7.08 6.92
N ALA A 232 -1.26 5.83 7.23
CA ALA A 232 -0.59 4.64 6.71
C ALA A 232 -0.69 4.57 5.19
N CYS A 233 -1.89 4.67 4.64
CA CYS A 233 -2.12 4.58 3.20
C CYS A 233 -1.56 5.78 2.43
N MET A 234 -1.67 7.01 2.96
CA MET A 234 -1.05 8.20 2.35
C MET A 234 0.47 8.14 2.30
N SER A 235 1.10 7.34 3.15
CA SER A 235 2.55 7.11 3.13
C SER A 235 3.01 6.22 1.98
N ILE A 236 2.11 5.50 1.30
CA ILE A 236 2.43 4.64 0.16
C ILE A 236 2.83 5.49 -1.04
N ASN A 237 3.89 5.08 -1.73
CA ASN A 237 4.37 5.77 -2.94
C ASN A 237 3.25 5.90 -3.98
N ALA A 238 3.13 7.07 -4.59
CA ALA A 238 2.11 7.46 -5.59
C ALA A 238 0.68 7.65 -5.06
N VAL A 239 0.38 7.40 -3.80
CA VAL A 239 -0.94 7.69 -3.24
C VAL A 239 -1.17 9.21 -3.16
N LYS A 240 -2.41 9.64 -3.47
CA LYS A 240 -2.86 11.03 -3.50
C LYS A 240 -4.18 11.28 -2.78
N GLY A 241 -4.87 10.23 -2.38
CA GLY A 241 -6.14 10.35 -1.66
C GLY A 241 -6.51 9.06 -0.99
N ILE A 242 -7.32 9.19 0.05
CA ILE A 242 -7.97 8.09 0.75
C ILE A 242 -9.36 8.53 1.17
N GLU A 243 -10.29 7.60 1.12
CA GLU A 243 -11.66 7.74 1.63
C GLU A 243 -11.95 6.58 2.59
N ILE A 244 -12.71 6.86 3.65
CA ILE A 244 -13.20 5.87 4.60
C ILE A 244 -14.74 5.86 4.49
N GLY A 245 -15.34 4.67 4.37
CA GLY A 245 -16.78 4.54 4.13
C GLY A 245 -17.19 5.25 2.84
N ASP A 246 -18.25 6.05 2.90
CA ASP A 246 -18.73 6.84 1.76
C ASP A 246 -17.80 8.00 1.37
N GLY A 247 -16.79 8.31 2.19
CA GLY A 247 -15.77 9.32 1.89
C GLY A 247 -16.37 10.67 1.50
N PHE A 248 -15.97 11.23 0.36
CA PHE A 248 -16.50 12.52 -0.11
C PHE A 248 -17.98 12.49 -0.49
N ALA A 249 -18.53 11.31 -0.84
CA ALA A 249 -19.97 11.20 -1.17
C ALA A 249 -20.86 11.51 0.04
N ALA A 250 -20.39 11.24 1.26
CA ALA A 250 -21.11 11.56 2.50
C ALA A 250 -21.48 13.05 2.62
N ALA A 251 -20.67 13.96 2.03
CA ALA A 251 -20.92 15.41 2.08
C ALA A 251 -22.18 15.82 1.28
N ALA A 252 -22.68 14.97 0.38
CA ALA A 252 -23.88 15.20 -0.41
C ALA A 252 -25.15 14.57 0.20
N LEU A 253 -25.00 13.80 1.29
CA LEU A 253 -26.09 13.10 1.94
C LEU A 253 -26.78 14.00 3.00
N SER A 254 -28.09 13.76 3.22
CA SER A 254 -28.76 14.27 4.42
C SER A 254 -28.35 13.45 5.65
N GLY A 255 -28.62 13.97 6.86
CA GLY A 255 -28.33 13.24 8.10
C GLY A 255 -28.99 11.87 8.16
N GLU A 256 -30.23 11.78 7.69
CA GLU A 256 -30.98 10.53 7.64
C GLU A 256 -30.42 9.55 6.61
N ALA A 257 -30.01 10.05 5.43
CA ALA A 257 -29.42 9.22 4.38
C ALA A 257 -28.01 8.70 4.73
N ASN A 258 -27.27 9.44 5.56
CA ASN A 258 -25.94 9.07 6.03
C ASN A 258 -25.97 8.27 7.35
N ALA A 259 -27.13 8.02 7.92
CA ALA A 259 -27.23 7.29 9.17
C ALA A 259 -26.88 5.80 8.95
N ASP A 260 -26.22 5.20 9.95
CA ASP A 260 -26.02 3.76 10.06
C ASP A 260 -26.99 3.21 11.14
N PRO A 261 -28.27 2.94 10.80
CA PRO A 261 -29.27 2.53 11.76
C PRO A 261 -28.92 1.16 12.36
N MET A 262 -29.30 0.96 13.62
CA MET A 262 -29.08 -0.28 14.33
C MET A 262 -30.39 -0.85 14.85
N ARG A 263 -30.47 -2.16 14.97
CA ARG A 263 -31.54 -2.87 15.67
C ARG A 263 -30.99 -3.93 16.62
N PRO A 264 -31.75 -4.38 17.61
CA PRO A 264 -31.32 -5.50 18.45
C PRO A 264 -31.09 -6.76 17.61
N GLY A 265 -29.90 -7.38 17.76
CA GLY A 265 -29.56 -8.67 17.18
C GLY A 265 -29.29 -9.71 18.27
N ALA A 266 -29.08 -10.97 17.89
CA ALA A 266 -28.89 -12.07 18.83
C ALA A 266 -27.58 -11.93 19.64
N ASP A 267 -26.50 -11.46 18.97
CA ASP A 267 -25.15 -11.37 19.56
C ASP A 267 -24.68 -9.92 19.71
N GLY A 268 -25.60 -8.96 19.73
CA GLY A 268 -25.29 -7.53 19.81
C GLY A 268 -26.03 -6.71 18.76
N PRO A 269 -25.59 -5.46 18.48
CA PRO A 269 -26.25 -4.60 17.51
C PRO A 269 -26.12 -5.15 16.08
N GLU A 270 -27.23 -5.19 15.35
CA GLU A 270 -27.24 -5.43 13.90
C GLU A 270 -27.32 -4.10 13.18
N PHE A 271 -26.29 -3.77 12.42
CA PHE A 271 -26.24 -2.55 11.60
C PHE A 271 -26.94 -2.77 10.27
N LEU A 272 -27.75 -1.79 9.85
CA LEU A 272 -28.54 -1.85 8.61
C LEU A 272 -27.85 -1.12 7.45
N ALA A 273 -26.81 -0.34 7.72
CA ALA A 273 -25.97 0.35 6.75
C ALA A 273 -24.54 0.45 7.28
N ASN A 274 -23.61 0.90 6.46
CA ASN A 274 -22.19 1.08 6.83
C ASN A 274 -21.59 2.28 6.07
N HIS A 275 -22.25 3.45 6.14
CA HIS A 275 -21.81 4.71 5.54
C HIS A 275 -20.50 5.20 6.17
N ALA A 276 -20.36 5.00 7.50
CA ALA A 276 -19.15 5.34 8.24
C ALA A 276 -17.95 4.43 7.94
N GLY A 277 -18.13 3.34 7.17
CA GLY A 277 -17.05 2.42 6.82
C GLY A 277 -16.48 1.66 8.02
N GLY A 278 -17.31 1.28 8.99
CA GLY A 278 -16.93 0.48 10.16
C GLY A 278 -16.24 1.26 11.28
N ILE A 279 -16.16 2.59 11.19
CA ILE A 279 -15.47 3.45 12.17
C ILE A 279 -16.37 4.61 12.57
N ALA A 280 -16.72 4.70 13.85
CA ALA A 280 -17.49 5.81 14.40
C ALA A 280 -16.72 6.48 15.53
N GLY A 281 -16.59 7.82 15.49
CA GLY A 281 -15.83 8.56 16.49
C GLY A 281 -14.33 8.17 16.58
N GLY A 282 -13.78 7.53 15.55
CA GLY A 282 -12.39 7.04 15.51
C GLY A 282 -12.20 5.64 16.09
N ILE A 283 -13.29 4.93 16.38
CA ILE A 283 -13.28 3.61 17.01
C ILE A 283 -14.04 2.63 16.12
N ALA A 284 -13.53 1.41 15.97
CA ALA A 284 -14.15 0.36 15.18
C ALA A 284 -15.53 -0.02 15.78
N THR A 285 -16.55 -0.18 14.91
CA THR A 285 -17.90 -0.56 15.30
C THR A 285 -18.13 -2.07 15.33
N GLY A 286 -17.17 -2.86 14.82
CA GLY A 286 -17.35 -4.29 14.57
C GLY A 286 -17.83 -4.61 13.15
N GLN A 287 -18.29 -3.61 12.38
CA GLN A 287 -18.60 -3.76 10.97
C GLN A 287 -17.34 -3.87 10.12
N PRO A 288 -17.44 -4.35 8.87
CA PRO A 288 -16.31 -4.28 7.93
C PRO A 288 -15.77 -2.86 7.80
N ILE A 289 -14.46 -2.70 7.97
CA ILE A 289 -13.80 -1.42 7.70
C ILE A 289 -13.58 -1.32 6.20
N ARG A 290 -14.10 -0.23 5.60
CA ARG A 290 -14.04 0.02 4.17
C ARG A 290 -13.29 1.29 3.86
N LEU A 291 -12.34 1.22 2.92
CA LEU A 291 -11.57 2.37 2.47
C LEU A 291 -11.23 2.26 0.98
N ARG A 292 -10.95 3.40 0.36
CA ARG A 292 -10.54 3.55 -1.04
C ARG A 292 -9.28 4.40 -1.10
N VAL A 293 -8.32 4.00 -1.93
CA VAL A 293 -7.00 4.65 -2.04
C VAL A 293 -6.72 5.02 -3.49
N ALA A 294 -6.50 6.30 -3.76
CA ALA A 294 -6.22 6.81 -5.09
C ALA A 294 -4.71 6.85 -5.37
N PHE A 295 -4.28 6.14 -6.40
CA PHE A 295 -2.92 6.14 -6.92
C PHE A 295 -2.82 7.01 -8.16
N LYS A 296 -1.90 7.98 -8.17
CA LYS A 296 -1.62 8.78 -9.36
C LYS A 296 -0.91 7.95 -10.43
N PRO A 297 -0.95 8.35 -11.71
CA PRO A 297 -0.13 7.77 -12.77
C PRO A 297 1.37 7.82 -12.42
N THR A 298 2.13 6.85 -12.90
CA THR A 298 3.59 6.84 -12.76
C THR A 298 4.20 8.07 -13.45
N SER A 299 5.04 8.82 -12.72
CA SER A 299 5.67 10.05 -13.26
C SER A 299 6.80 9.78 -14.26
N SER A 300 7.32 8.56 -14.31
CA SER A 300 8.37 8.17 -15.25
C SER A 300 7.71 7.65 -16.53
N ILE A 301 7.62 8.50 -17.55
CA ILE A 301 6.98 8.20 -18.85
C ILE A 301 7.94 8.45 -20.00
N LEU A 302 7.68 7.82 -21.15
CA LEU A 302 8.48 7.98 -22.36
C LEU A 302 8.09 9.23 -23.17
N THR A 303 6.91 9.78 -22.92
CA THR A 303 6.47 11.04 -23.53
C THR A 303 7.32 12.19 -22.98
N PRO A 304 7.94 13.04 -23.83
CA PRO A 304 8.71 14.19 -23.38
C PRO A 304 7.85 15.17 -22.57
N VAL A 305 8.39 15.65 -21.46
CA VAL A 305 7.75 16.64 -20.57
C VAL A 305 8.73 17.76 -20.25
N GLU A 306 8.26 19.00 -20.24
CA GLU A 306 9.05 20.15 -19.84
C GLU A 306 9.39 20.11 -18.36
N THR A 307 10.62 20.51 -18.02
CA THR A 307 11.17 20.48 -16.66
C THR A 307 12.36 21.46 -16.54
N ILE A 308 13.10 21.35 -15.44
CA ILE A 308 14.35 22.07 -15.22
C ILE A 308 15.50 21.12 -14.85
N SER A 309 16.72 21.56 -15.11
CA SER A 309 17.93 20.94 -14.59
C SER A 309 18.13 21.25 -13.10
N PRO A 310 19.05 20.57 -12.39
CA PRO A 310 19.46 20.93 -11.02
C PRO A 310 20.06 22.35 -10.91
N THR A 311 20.54 22.93 -12.02
CA THR A 311 21.04 24.30 -12.08
C THR A 311 19.95 25.35 -12.38
N GLY A 312 18.68 24.92 -12.58
CA GLY A 312 17.54 25.80 -12.83
C GLY A 312 17.32 26.14 -14.29
N GLU A 313 18.05 25.54 -15.22
CA GLU A 313 17.89 25.77 -16.66
C GLU A 313 16.71 24.96 -17.22
N ALA A 314 16.02 25.54 -18.23
CA ALA A 314 14.94 24.85 -18.93
C ALA A 314 15.45 23.54 -19.58
N ALA A 315 14.69 22.47 -19.40
CA ALA A 315 15.02 21.15 -19.92
C ALA A 315 13.75 20.40 -20.35
N THR A 316 13.94 19.32 -21.10
CA THR A 316 12.89 18.36 -21.45
C THR A 316 13.36 16.97 -21.07
N ILE A 317 12.51 16.18 -20.45
CA ILE A 317 12.84 14.82 -20.06
C ILE A 317 11.83 13.81 -20.62
N ALA A 318 12.34 12.69 -21.13
CA ALA A 318 11.58 11.47 -21.44
C ALA A 318 12.26 10.34 -20.67
N THR A 319 11.58 9.84 -19.65
CA THR A 319 12.22 8.89 -18.72
C THR A 319 12.25 7.50 -19.32
N LYS A 320 13.39 7.10 -19.84
CA LYS A 320 13.65 5.71 -20.27
C LYS A 320 13.78 4.84 -19.03
N GLY A 321 13.33 3.58 -19.11
CA GLY A 321 13.46 2.63 -18.01
C GLY A 321 12.29 1.66 -17.94
N ARG A 322 12.32 0.79 -16.92
CA ARG A 322 11.33 -0.26 -16.69
C ARG A 322 10.34 0.21 -15.63
N HIS A 323 9.34 0.98 -16.05
CA HIS A 323 8.31 1.54 -15.17
C HIS A 323 6.99 0.80 -15.31
N ASP A 324 6.19 0.80 -14.24
CA ASP A 324 4.83 0.26 -14.28
C ASP A 324 3.92 1.20 -15.11
N PRO A 325 3.20 0.72 -16.13
CA PRO A 325 2.20 1.54 -16.82
C PRO A 325 1.01 1.90 -15.91
N CYS A 326 0.77 1.10 -14.87
CA CYS A 326 -0.17 1.42 -13.79
C CYS A 326 0.39 0.85 -12.48
N VAL A 327 0.95 1.72 -11.63
CA VAL A 327 1.57 1.30 -10.36
C VAL A 327 0.53 0.82 -9.34
N GLY A 328 -0.73 1.24 -9.46
CA GLY A 328 -1.83 0.85 -8.58
C GLY A 328 -2.07 -0.67 -8.56
N ILE A 329 -1.83 -1.37 -9.66
CA ILE A 329 -1.95 -2.84 -9.70
C ILE A 329 -1.09 -3.48 -8.60
N ARG A 330 0.16 -3.05 -8.47
CA ARG A 330 1.07 -3.53 -7.41
C ARG A 330 0.81 -2.87 -6.05
N GLY A 331 -0.02 -1.85 -6.02
CA GLY A 331 -0.48 -1.18 -4.80
C GLY A 331 -1.40 -2.04 -3.94
N VAL A 332 -2.14 -2.99 -4.53
CA VAL A 332 -3.12 -3.84 -3.82
C VAL A 332 -2.49 -4.53 -2.61
N PRO A 333 -1.47 -5.38 -2.72
CA PRO A 333 -0.85 -6.03 -1.56
C PRO A 333 -0.17 -5.03 -0.61
N VAL A 334 0.17 -3.83 -1.06
CA VAL A 334 0.75 -2.80 -0.20
C VAL A 334 -0.31 -2.14 0.67
N VAL A 335 -1.48 -1.83 0.11
CA VAL A 335 -2.64 -1.31 0.88
C VAL A 335 -3.06 -2.34 1.93
N GLU A 336 -3.20 -3.61 1.54
CA GLU A 336 -3.51 -4.69 2.48
C GLU A 336 -2.49 -4.76 3.63
N ALA A 337 -1.20 -4.67 3.33
CA ALA A 337 -0.14 -4.71 4.33
C ALA A 337 -0.21 -3.53 5.29
N MET A 338 -0.43 -2.30 4.79
CA MET A 338 -0.50 -1.11 5.63
C MET A 338 -1.74 -1.13 6.54
N VAL A 339 -2.88 -1.62 6.04
CA VAL A 339 -4.08 -1.81 6.87
C VAL A 339 -3.83 -2.86 7.96
N ALA A 340 -3.22 -3.99 7.63
CA ALA A 340 -2.88 -5.02 8.62
C ALA A 340 -1.91 -4.50 9.71
N LEU A 341 -0.92 -3.68 9.33
CA LEU A 341 0.03 -3.06 10.26
C LEU A 341 -0.67 -2.12 11.26
N VAL A 342 -1.60 -1.29 10.76
CA VAL A 342 -2.40 -0.41 11.64
C VAL A 342 -3.26 -1.24 12.58
N LEU A 343 -3.95 -2.26 12.08
CA LEU A 343 -4.85 -3.07 12.90
C LEU A 343 -4.10 -3.90 13.95
N ALA A 344 -2.90 -4.40 13.65
CA ALA A 344 -2.05 -5.05 14.63
C ALA A 344 -1.61 -4.09 15.74
N ASP A 345 -1.23 -2.86 15.41
CA ASP A 345 -0.87 -1.83 16.38
C ASP A 345 -2.07 -1.45 17.26
N GLN A 346 -3.24 -1.24 16.65
CA GLN A 346 -4.48 -0.91 17.39
C GLN A 346 -4.94 -2.06 18.29
N ALA A 347 -4.77 -3.32 17.90
CA ALA A 347 -5.06 -4.48 18.74
C ALA A 347 -4.20 -4.49 20.01
N LEU A 348 -2.89 -4.22 19.87
CA LEU A 348 -1.99 -4.18 21.01
C LEU A 348 -2.27 -2.96 21.91
N LEU A 349 -2.57 -1.79 21.33
CA LEU A 349 -2.96 -0.60 22.08
C LEU A 349 -4.24 -0.85 22.87
N HIS A 350 -5.25 -1.45 22.25
CA HIS A 350 -6.51 -1.83 22.91
C HIS A 350 -6.26 -2.79 24.08
N ARG A 351 -5.49 -3.84 23.86
CA ARG A 351 -5.11 -4.78 24.93
C ARG A 351 -4.37 -4.10 26.07
N GLY A 352 -3.49 -3.15 25.77
CA GLY A 352 -2.74 -2.41 26.79
C GLY A 352 -3.59 -1.45 27.62
N GLN A 353 -4.73 -1.01 27.10
CA GLN A 353 -5.61 -0.05 27.76
C GLN A 353 -6.85 -0.72 28.38
N CYS A 354 -7.41 -1.72 27.74
CA CYS A 354 -8.73 -2.28 28.10
C CYS A 354 -8.65 -3.72 28.62
N GLY A 355 -7.52 -4.40 28.49
CA GLY A 355 -7.30 -5.78 28.97
C GLY A 355 -7.41 -6.85 27.90
#